data_cc5bfb27ead2292ad8d2b76657ce0873
#
_entry.id   cc5bfb27ead2292ad8d2b76657ce0873
#
_cell.length_a   1.000
_cell.length_b   1.000
_cell.length_c   1.000
_cell.angle_alpha   90.00
_cell.angle_beta   90.00
_cell.angle_gamma   90.00
#
_symmetry.space_group_name_H-M   'P 1'
#
loop_
_entity.id
_entity.type
_entity.pdbx_description
1 polymer ?
#
loop_
_entity_poly.entity_id
_entity_poly.type
_entity_poly.pdbx_seq_one_letter_code
_entity_poly.pdbx_strand_id
1 'polypeptide(L)'
;MQTYTYVSKGKFELMEKPNPVLIDERDAIVKVTLASICSSDLHIKHGSVPRAVPGITVGHEMVGIVEDIGSAVTNVKPGDRVTVNVETFCGECFFCRHGYVNNCTDQNGGWALGCRIDGGQAEYVRVPFADQGLNKIPDHVTDRQALLVGDVLATGFWAARISEIKEEDTVLIIGAGPTGICTLLCVMLKNPKRIIVCEKDKGRIRFIHEHYPEILTVSPEACADYVRANSDHGGADVVLEVAGAESTFRLAWECARPNAIVTIVALYDKAQTLPDRKSVV
;
A
#
# COMPACT_ATOMS: atom_id res chain seq x y z
N MET A 1 -13.15 -0.94 -24.62
CA MET A 1 -12.84 0.05 -23.57
C MET A 1 -11.38 0.49 -23.66
N GLN A 2 -11.12 1.74 -23.27
CA GLN A 2 -9.76 2.26 -23.15
C GLN A 2 -9.07 1.69 -21.90
N THR A 3 -7.80 1.29 -22.05
CA THR A 3 -7.01 0.68 -20.97
C THR A 3 -5.57 1.18 -21.03
N TYR A 4 -4.94 1.37 -19.88
CA TYR A 4 -3.51 1.61 -19.79
C TYR A 4 -2.79 0.29 -19.52
N THR A 5 -2.04 -0.20 -20.50
CA THR A 5 -1.57 -1.59 -20.56
C THR A 5 -0.06 -1.69 -20.45
N TYR A 6 0.43 -2.63 -19.62
CA TYR A 6 1.84 -3.01 -19.56
C TYR A 6 2.20 -3.89 -20.79
N VAL A 7 2.97 -3.34 -21.71
CA VAL A 7 3.38 -4.04 -22.94
C VAL A 7 4.68 -4.81 -22.71
N SER A 8 5.66 -4.16 -22.13
CA SER A 8 6.97 -4.74 -21.83
C SER A 8 7.72 -3.84 -20.84
N LYS A 9 8.87 -4.31 -20.36
CA LYS A 9 9.75 -3.50 -19.51
C LYS A 9 10.02 -2.13 -20.16
N GLY A 10 9.75 -1.08 -19.40
CA GLY A 10 9.88 0.31 -19.81
C GLY A 10 8.67 0.87 -20.58
N LYS A 11 7.69 0.06 -20.93
CA LYS A 11 6.64 0.45 -21.85
C LYS A 11 5.22 0.15 -21.35
N PHE A 12 4.48 1.24 -21.10
CA PHE A 12 3.01 1.23 -20.95
C PHE A 12 2.37 1.93 -22.15
N GLU A 13 1.24 1.45 -22.61
CA GLU A 13 0.51 2.04 -23.76
C GLU A 13 -0.99 2.14 -23.46
N LEU A 14 -1.60 3.20 -24.01
CA LEU A 14 -3.06 3.28 -24.08
C LEU A 14 -3.53 2.35 -25.22
N MET A 15 -4.40 1.41 -24.89
CA MET A 15 -4.89 0.40 -25.81
C MET A 15 -6.40 0.26 -25.72
N GLU A 16 -7.03 -0.25 -26.77
CA GLU A 16 -8.40 -0.73 -26.72
C GLU A 16 -8.44 -2.23 -26.43
N LYS A 17 -9.26 -2.60 -25.44
CA LYS A 17 -9.57 -4.01 -25.10
C LYS A 17 -11.09 -4.22 -25.07
N PRO A 18 -11.56 -5.46 -25.23
CA PRO A 18 -12.97 -5.78 -24.93
C PRO A 18 -13.30 -5.43 -23.48
N ASN A 19 -14.57 -5.13 -23.21
CA ASN A 19 -15.02 -5.02 -21.82
C ASN A 19 -14.84 -6.34 -21.08
N PRO A 20 -14.48 -6.31 -19.78
CA PRO A 20 -14.38 -7.53 -19.00
C PRO A 20 -15.76 -8.20 -18.86
N VAL A 21 -15.73 -9.52 -18.68
CA VAL A 21 -16.92 -10.34 -18.43
C VAL A 21 -16.74 -11.09 -17.11
N LEU A 22 -17.85 -11.52 -16.51
CA LEU A 22 -17.83 -12.43 -15.37
C LEU A 22 -17.24 -13.77 -15.81
N ILE A 23 -16.27 -14.31 -15.07
CA ILE A 23 -15.62 -15.59 -15.34
C ILE A 23 -16.01 -16.62 -14.27
N ASP A 24 -16.23 -16.16 -13.03
CA ASP A 24 -16.60 -16.97 -11.88
C ASP A 24 -17.88 -16.40 -11.25
N GLU A 25 -18.68 -17.22 -10.61
CA GLU A 25 -19.90 -16.79 -9.90
C GLU A 25 -19.65 -15.82 -8.74
N ARG A 26 -18.41 -15.69 -8.27
CA ARG A 26 -17.98 -14.76 -7.21
C ARG A 26 -17.36 -13.47 -7.75
N ASP A 27 -17.36 -13.25 -9.05
CA ASP A 27 -16.82 -12.04 -9.69
C ASP A 27 -17.83 -10.89 -9.64
N ALA A 28 -17.31 -9.67 -9.72
CA ALA A 28 -18.07 -8.48 -10.09
C ALA A 28 -17.37 -7.71 -11.21
N ILE A 29 -18.16 -6.99 -12.00
CA ILE A 29 -17.67 -5.96 -12.94
C ILE A 29 -17.92 -4.60 -12.30
N VAL A 30 -16.89 -3.79 -12.21
CA VAL A 30 -16.95 -2.44 -11.69
C VAL A 30 -16.63 -1.45 -12.81
N LYS A 31 -17.55 -0.48 -13.03
CA LYS A 31 -17.30 0.70 -13.86
C LYS A 31 -16.46 1.66 -13.04
N VAL A 32 -15.22 1.89 -13.45
CA VAL A 32 -14.27 2.73 -12.72
C VAL A 32 -14.66 4.21 -12.86
N THR A 33 -14.80 4.90 -11.74
CA THR A 33 -15.09 6.35 -11.70
C THR A 33 -13.86 7.17 -11.37
N LEU A 34 -12.93 6.60 -10.61
CA LEU A 34 -11.67 7.22 -10.25
C LEU A 34 -10.61 6.14 -9.97
N ALA A 35 -9.40 6.35 -10.47
CA ALA A 35 -8.23 5.50 -10.21
C ALA A 35 -7.01 6.37 -9.90
N SER A 36 -6.02 5.82 -9.18
CA SER A 36 -4.74 6.45 -8.93
C SER A 36 -3.58 5.64 -9.52
N ILE A 37 -2.42 6.29 -9.61
CA ILE A 37 -1.17 5.68 -10.01
C ILE A 37 -0.34 5.47 -8.74
N CYS A 38 0.00 4.22 -8.45
CA CYS A 38 0.88 3.85 -7.35
C CYS A 38 2.34 3.75 -7.80
N SER A 39 3.28 3.91 -6.86
CA SER A 39 4.69 3.62 -7.12
C SER A 39 4.92 2.18 -7.57
N SER A 40 4.08 1.25 -7.16
CA SER A 40 4.14 -0.15 -7.61
C SER A 40 3.91 -0.32 -9.11
N ASP A 41 3.13 0.56 -9.74
CA ASP A 41 2.98 0.58 -11.21
C ASP A 41 4.30 0.96 -11.90
N LEU A 42 5.08 1.86 -11.28
CA LEU A 42 6.42 2.21 -11.78
C LEU A 42 7.41 1.04 -11.60
N HIS A 43 7.32 0.30 -10.51
CA HIS A 43 8.11 -0.93 -10.31
C HIS A 43 7.77 -1.98 -11.38
N ILE A 44 6.50 -2.14 -11.76
CA ILE A 44 6.09 -2.99 -12.91
C ILE A 44 6.74 -2.47 -14.19
N LYS A 45 6.62 -1.16 -14.46
CA LYS A 45 7.22 -0.53 -15.64
C LYS A 45 8.72 -0.78 -15.73
N HIS A 46 9.43 -0.66 -14.62
CA HIS A 46 10.89 -0.87 -14.56
C HIS A 46 11.29 -2.35 -14.60
N GLY A 47 10.34 -3.28 -14.51
CA GLY A 47 10.59 -4.71 -14.50
C GLY A 47 11.11 -5.25 -13.17
N SER A 48 10.88 -4.51 -12.08
CA SER A 48 11.27 -4.90 -10.71
C SER A 48 10.24 -5.84 -10.06
N VAL A 49 9.11 -6.09 -10.71
CA VAL A 49 8.06 -7.02 -10.26
C VAL A 49 8.05 -8.26 -11.15
N PRO A 50 8.77 -9.33 -10.82
CA PRO A 50 8.95 -10.49 -11.72
C PRO A 50 7.65 -11.23 -12.08
N ARG A 51 6.62 -11.12 -11.23
CA ARG A 51 5.31 -11.75 -11.44
C ARG A 51 4.35 -10.93 -12.32
N ALA A 52 4.71 -9.70 -12.68
CA ALA A 52 3.89 -8.88 -13.56
C ALA A 52 3.82 -9.47 -14.98
N VAL A 53 2.63 -9.57 -15.54
CA VAL A 53 2.38 -10.23 -16.82
C VAL A 53 2.25 -9.18 -17.93
N PRO A 54 3.06 -9.22 -19.01
CA PRO A 54 2.84 -8.36 -20.17
C PRO A 54 1.45 -8.57 -20.79
N GLY A 55 0.85 -7.48 -21.27
CA GLY A 55 -0.49 -7.48 -21.86
C GLY A 55 -1.61 -7.17 -20.88
N ILE A 56 -1.35 -7.11 -19.57
CA ILE A 56 -2.38 -6.74 -18.57
C ILE A 56 -2.62 -5.23 -18.53
N THR A 57 -3.83 -4.84 -18.20
CA THR A 57 -4.17 -3.47 -17.78
C THR A 57 -3.58 -3.24 -16.39
N VAL A 58 -2.85 -2.15 -16.20
CA VAL A 58 -2.26 -1.82 -14.89
C VAL A 58 -3.26 -1.13 -13.96
N GLY A 59 -2.82 -0.83 -12.74
CA GLY A 59 -3.60 -0.13 -11.72
C GLY A 59 -4.34 -1.07 -10.77
N HIS A 60 -4.15 -0.81 -9.48
CA HIS A 60 -4.74 -1.60 -8.39
C HIS A 60 -5.44 -0.73 -7.35
N GLU A 61 -5.45 0.58 -7.55
CA GLU A 61 -6.16 1.56 -6.70
C GLU A 61 -7.30 2.18 -7.50
N MET A 62 -8.55 1.86 -7.16
CA MET A 62 -9.72 2.38 -7.85
C MET A 62 -10.96 2.36 -6.98
N VAL A 63 -11.89 3.23 -7.36
CA VAL A 63 -13.28 3.24 -6.90
C VAL A 63 -14.20 3.24 -8.11
N GLY A 64 -15.42 2.79 -7.94
CA GLY A 64 -16.38 2.75 -9.05
C GLY A 64 -17.77 2.39 -8.62
N ILE A 65 -18.57 2.07 -9.63
CA ILE A 65 -19.94 1.61 -9.49
C ILE A 65 -20.03 0.16 -9.97
N VAL A 66 -20.62 -0.69 -9.18
CA VAL A 66 -20.88 -2.09 -9.56
C VAL A 66 -21.81 -2.09 -10.78
N GLU A 67 -21.37 -2.67 -11.88
CA GLU A 67 -22.14 -2.80 -13.14
C GLU A 67 -22.86 -4.14 -13.20
N ASP A 68 -22.15 -5.24 -12.86
CA ASP A 68 -22.67 -6.60 -12.91
C ASP A 68 -22.03 -7.47 -11.81
N ILE A 69 -22.71 -8.54 -11.41
CA ILE A 69 -22.25 -9.47 -10.37
C ILE A 69 -22.53 -10.91 -10.73
N GLY A 70 -21.65 -11.81 -10.30
CA GLY A 70 -21.91 -13.25 -10.36
C GLY A 70 -22.95 -13.72 -9.34
N SER A 71 -23.50 -14.90 -9.58
CA SER A 71 -24.63 -15.44 -8.80
C SER A 71 -24.33 -15.71 -7.34
N ALA A 72 -23.08 -15.86 -6.95
CA ALA A 72 -22.63 -16.10 -5.57
C ALA A 72 -22.27 -14.82 -4.80
N VAL A 73 -22.30 -13.64 -5.44
CA VAL A 73 -21.99 -12.36 -4.80
C VAL A 73 -23.19 -11.89 -3.96
N THR A 74 -22.95 -11.56 -2.70
CA THR A 74 -24.00 -11.22 -1.71
C THR A 74 -23.84 -9.85 -1.08
N ASN A 75 -22.61 -9.32 -0.98
CA ASN A 75 -22.34 -8.09 -0.23
C ASN A 75 -22.59 -6.80 -1.03
N VAL A 76 -22.60 -6.89 -2.34
CA VAL A 76 -22.82 -5.75 -3.24
C VAL A 76 -23.83 -6.09 -4.32
N LYS A 77 -24.40 -5.07 -4.96
CA LYS A 77 -25.35 -5.19 -6.07
C LYS A 77 -25.07 -4.13 -7.14
N PRO A 78 -25.54 -4.31 -8.38
CA PRO A 78 -25.46 -3.29 -9.42
C PRO A 78 -25.97 -1.93 -8.92
N GLY A 79 -25.22 -0.86 -9.20
CA GLY A 79 -25.47 0.50 -8.74
C GLY A 79 -24.80 0.88 -7.43
N ASP A 80 -24.27 -0.07 -6.64
CA ASP A 80 -23.53 0.26 -5.42
C ASP A 80 -22.21 0.98 -5.75
N ARG A 81 -21.89 2.06 -5.03
CA ARG A 81 -20.57 2.69 -5.05
C ARG A 81 -19.60 1.89 -4.19
N VAL A 82 -18.44 1.53 -4.75
CA VAL A 82 -17.48 0.66 -4.07
C VAL A 82 -16.04 1.15 -4.20
N THR A 83 -15.24 0.90 -3.17
CA THR A 83 -13.78 0.86 -3.26
C THR A 83 -13.34 -0.58 -3.48
N VAL A 84 -12.31 -0.75 -4.32
CA VAL A 84 -11.73 -2.05 -4.63
C VAL A 84 -10.52 -2.28 -3.73
N ASN A 85 -10.47 -3.44 -3.09
CA ASN A 85 -9.32 -3.86 -2.30
C ASN A 85 -8.18 -4.28 -3.24
N VAL A 86 -6.99 -3.73 -3.03
CA VAL A 86 -5.78 -4.10 -3.80
C VAL A 86 -5.47 -5.59 -3.71
N GLU A 87 -5.68 -6.17 -2.54
CA GLU A 87 -5.51 -7.59 -2.28
C GLU A 87 -6.87 -8.31 -2.42
N THR A 88 -7.10 -8.92 -3.58
CA THR A 88 -8.21 -9.87 -3.74
C THR A 88 -7.84 -11.21 -3.09
N PHE A 89 -8.80 -11.95 -2.54
CA PHE A 89 -8.48 -13.20 -1.87
C PHE A 89 -9.66 -14.16 -1.77
N CYS A 90 -9.38 -15.48 -1.81
CA CYS A 90 -10.43 -16.50 -1.87
C CYS A 90 -11.20 -16.68 -0.55
N GLY A 91 -10.65 -16.27 0.62
CA GLY A 91 -11.26 -16.48 1.94
C GLY A 91 -11.09 -17.89 2.52
N GLU A 92 -10.67 -18.88 1.75
CA GLU A 92 -10.75 -20.31 2.10
C GLU A 92 -9.39 -20.97 2.36
N CYS A 93 -8.30 -20.49 1.70
CA CYS A 93 -6.98 -21.10 1.86
C CYS A 93 -6.40 -20.85 3.26
N PHE A 94 -5.33 -21.56 3.59
CA PHE A 94 -4.66 -21.44 4.89
C PHE A 94 -4.34 -19.98 5.23
N PHE A 95 -3.72 -19.25 4.30
CA PHE A 95 -3.31 -17.86 4.53
C PHE A 95 -4.51 -16.93 4.77
N CYS A 96 -5.56 -17.06 3.96
CA CYS A 96 -6.78 -16.25 4.13
C CYS A 96 -7.43 -16.49 5.49
N ARG A 97 -7.56 -17.74 5.92
CA ARG A 97 -8.16 -18.11 7.22
C ARG A 97 -7.36 -17.62 8.42
N HIS A 98 -6.05 -17.34 8.24
CA HIS A 98 -5.18 -16.80 9.28
C HIS A 98 -4.94 -15.29 9.17
N GLY A 99 -5.64 -14.59 8.25
CA GLY A 99 -5.53 -13.14 8.08
C GLY A 99 -4.34 -12.67 7.24
N TYR A 100 -3.62 -13.57 6.59
CA TYR A 100 -2.48 -13.28 5.69
C TYR A 100 -2.94 -13.26 4.23
N VAL A 101 -3.94 -12.44 3.92
CA VAL A 101 -4.64 -12.44 2.63
C VAL A 101 -3.75 -12.11 1.44
N ASN A 102 -2.68 -11.32 1.66
CA ASN A 102 -1.64 -11.01 0.68
C ASN A 102 -0.90 -12.26 0.17
N ASN A 103 -0.91 -13.36 0.93
CA ASN A 103 -0.32 -14.65 0.57
C ASN A 103 -1.38 -15.66 0.09
N CYS A 104 -2.55 -15.21 -0.34
CA CYS A 104 -3.57 -16.09 -0.91
C CYS A 104 -2.99 -16.96 -2.02
N THR A 105 -3.28 -18.27 -1.97
CA THR A 105 -2.74 -19.25 -2.92
C THR A 105 -3.52 -19.38 -4.21
N ASP A 106 -4.69 -18.72 -4.30
CA ASP A 106 -5.46 -18.67 -5.54
C ASP A 106 -4.73 -17.80 -6.59
N GLN A 107 -4.86 -18.15 -7.86
CA GLN A 107 -4.24 -17.43 -8.97
C GLN A 107 -4.72 -15.97 -9.09
N ASN A 108 -5.95 -15.68 -8.66
CA ASN A 108 -6.54 -14.35 -8.61
C ASN A 108 -6.39 -13.68 -7.24
N GLY A 109 -5.65 -14.29 -6.31
CA GLY A 109 -5.48 -13.82 -4.94
C GLY A 109 -4.19 -13.06 -4.69
N GLY A 110 -4.10 -12.36 -3.57
CA GLY A 110 -3.03 -11.44 -3.26
C GLY A 110 -3.02 -10.24 -4.22
N TRP A 111 -1.88 -9.60 -4.42
CA TRP A 111 -1.78 -8.53 -5.41
C TRP A 111 -1.88 -9.11 -6.84
N ALA A 112 -3.10 -9.34 -7.31
CA ALA A 112 -3.40 -9.85 -8.64
C ALA A 112 -3.82 -8.74 -9.60
N LEU A 113 -4.74 -7.86 -9.21
CA LEU A 113 -5.21 -6.73 -10.00
C LEU A 113 -4.07 -5.80 -10.41
N GLY A 114 -3.99 -5.49 -11.70
CA GLY A 114 -2.95 -4.62 -12.26
C GLY A 114 -1.54 -5.21 -12.26
N CYS A 115 -1.39 -6.50 -11.87
CA CYS A 115 -0.09 -7.19 -11.84
C CYS A 115 -0.13 -8.51 -12.63
N ARG A 116 -1.07 -9.40 -12.35
CA ARG A 116 -1.22 -10.72 -13.00
C ARG A 116 -2.51 -10.85 -13.78
N ILE A 117 -3.51 -10.07 -13.44
CA ILE A 117 -4.79 -9.92 -14.14
C ILE A 117 -5.05 -8.45 -14.41
N ASP A 118 -5.97 -8.14 -15.31
CA ASP A 118 -6.32 -6.77 -15.66
C ASP A 118 -6.75 -5.97 -14.43
N GLY A 119 -6.24 -4.75 -14.32
CA GLY A 119 -6.48 -3.81 -13.24
C GLY A 119 -7.39 -2.65 -13.63
N GLY A 120 -7.42 -1.61 -12.79
CA GLY A 120 -8.40 -0.52 -12.84
C GLY A 120 -7.96 0.76 -13.55
N GLN A 121 -6.80 0.82 -14.19
CA GLN A 121 -6.51 1.94 -15.11
C GLN A 121 -7.19 1.68 -16.46
N ALA A 122 -8.52 1.57 -16.42
CA ALA A 122 -9.45 1.29 -17.49
C ALA A 122 -10.84 1.84 -17.17
N GLU A 123 -11.77 1.76 -18.13
CA GLU A 123 -13.17 2.14 -17.90
C GLU A 123 -13.92 1.11 -17.06
N TYR A 124 -13.55 -0.16 -17.14
CA TYR A 124 -14.15 -1.26 -16.39
C TYR A 124 -13.08 -2.23 -15.91
N VAL A 125 -13.32 -2.86 -14.77
CA VAL A 125 -12.46 -3.90 -14.20
C VAL A 125 -13.30 -5.07 -13.68
N ARG A 126 -12.82 -6.30 -13.90
CA ARG A 126 -13.34 -7.49 -13.24
C ARG A 126 -12.64 -7.67 -11.90
N VAL A 127 -13.42 -7.72 -10.83
CA VAL A 127 -12.91 -7.95 -9.48
C VAL A 127 -13.28 -9.37 -9.05
N PRO A 128 -12.29 -10.28 -8.92
CA PRO A 128 -12.54 -11.63 -8.40
C PRO A 128 -12.84 -11.59 -6.91
N PHE A 129 -13.59 -12.60 -6.42
CA PHE A 129 -13.96 -12.69 -5.00
C PHE A 129 -14.61 -11.40 -4.48
N ALA A 130 -15.65 -10.94 -5.19
CA ALA A 130 -16.24 -9.62 -5.00
C ALA A 130 -16.69 -9.34 -3.55
N ASP A 131 -17.17 -10.35 -2.81
CA ASP A 131 -17.55 -10.20 -1.41
C ASP A 131 -16.37 -9.86 -0.47
N GLN A 132 -15.15 -10.20 -0.85
CA GLN A 132 -13.90 -9.83 -0.17
C GLN A 132 -13.19 -8.65 -0.83
N GLY A 133 -13.34 -8.51 -2.15
CA GLY A 133 -12.65 -7.52 -2.97
C GLY A 133 -13.32 -6.14 -3.01
N LEU A 134 -14.59 -6.04 -2.62
CA LEU A 134 -15.38 -4.81 -2.73
C LEU A 134 -15.95 -4.37 -1.38
N ASN A 135 -15.82 -3.06 -1.10
CA ASN A 135 -16.43 -2.45 0.07
C ASN A 135 -17.32 -1.27 -0.37
N LYS A 136 -18.57 -1.24 0.12
CA LYS A 136 -19.48 -0.13 -0.17
C LYS A 136 -18.95 1.17 0.43
N ILE A 137 -18.99 2.23 -0.36
CA ILE A 137 -18.59 3.56 0.09
C ILE A 137 -19.80 4.21 0.78
N PRO A 138 -19.69 4.58 2.07
CA PRO A 138 -20.75 5.31 2.76
C PRO A 138 -21.09 6.64 2.07
N ASP A 139 -22.34 7.09 2.13
CA ASP A 139 -22.82 8.27 1.42
C ASP A 139 -22.04 9.56 1.78
N HIS A 140 -21.58 9.69 3.01
CA HIS A 140 -20.79 10.83 3.49
C HIS A 140 -19.30 10.78 3.11
N VAL A 141 -18.84 9.68 2.49
CA VAL A 141 -17.45 9.52 2.01
C VAL A 141 -17.41 9.77 0.51
N THR A 142 -16.54 10.67 0.09
CA THR A 142 -16.33 10.97 -1.33
C THR A 142 -15.47 9.89 -2.01
N ASP A 143 -15.57 9.77 -3.33
CA ASP A 143 -14.73 8.85 -4.11
C ASP A 143 -13.23 9.12 -3.91
N ARG A 144 -12.83 10.40 -3.77
CA ARG A 144 -11.44 10.78 -3.50
C ARG A 144 -10.92 10.26 -2.15
N GLN A 145 -11.77 10.31 -1.12
CA GLN A 145 -11.42 9.76 0.20
C GLN A 145 -11.38 8.23 0.15
N ALA A 146 -12.40 7.60 -0.47
CA ALA A 146 -12.50 6.16 -0.58
C ALA A 146 -11.37 5.54 -1.42
N LEU A 147 -10.88 6.24 -2.44
CA LEU A 147 -9.79 5.78 -3.29
C LEU A 147 -8.53 5.44 -2.49
N LEU A 148 -8.20 6.25 -1.48
CA LEU A 148 -7.02 6.04 -0.64
C LEU A 148 -7.17 4.84 0.32
N VAL A 149 -8.41 4.40 0.58
CA VAL A 149 -8.68 3.31 1.54
C VAL A 149 -8.29 1.95 0.97
N GLY A 150 -8.46 1.74 -0.34
CA GLY A 150 -8.26 0.44 -0.99
C GLY A 150 -6.82 -0.09 -0.93
N ASP A 151 -5.83 0.80 -0.84
CA ASP A 151 -4.41 0.44 -0.78
C ASP A 151 -3.63 1.28 0.24
N VAL A 152 -3.29 2.54 -0.07
CA VAL A 152 -2.27 3.28 0.70
C VAL A 152 -2.62 3.46 2.17
N LEU A 153 -3.89 3.69 2.51
CA LEU A 153 -4.33 3.79 3.91
C LEU A 153 -4.36 2.42 4.57
N ALA A 154 -4.85 1.38 3.88
CA ALA A 154 -4.85 0.01 4.37
C ALA A 154 -3.42 -0.49 4.63
N THR A 155 -2.49 -0.17 3.73
CA THR A 155 -1.05 -0.46 3.87
C THR A 155 -0.47 0.23 5.10
N GLY A 156 -0.74 1.52 5.30
CA GLY A 156 -0.32 2.27 6.49
C GLY A 156 -0.93 1.71 7.79
N PHE A 157 -2.20 1.33 7.76
CA PHE A 157 -2.88 0.73 8.90
C PHE A 157 -2.28 -0.62 9.27
N TRP A 158 -2.03 -1.48 8.28
CA TRP A 158 -1.38 -2.78 8.48
C TRP A 158 0.03 -2.62 9.04
N ALA A 159 0.83 -1.71 8.47
CA ALA A 159 2.16 -1.40 8.95
C ALA A 159 2.15 -0.97 10.42
N ALA A 160 1.28 -0.02 10.80
CA ALA A 160 1.15 0.42 12.19
C ALA A 160 0.66 -0.70 13.14
N ARG A 161 -0.17 -1.63 12.63
CA ARG A 161 -0.68 -2.77 13.40
C ARG A 161 0.41 -3.79 13.72
N ILE A 162 1.17 -4.23 12.71
CA ILE A 162 2.22 -5.25 12.90
C ILE A 162 3.46 -4.73 13.63
N SER A 163 3.60 -3.41 13.70
CA SER A 163 4.70 -2.75 14.43
C SER A 163 4.50 -2.71 15.95
N GLU A 164 3.37 -3.19 16.45
CA GLU A 164 3.06 -3.32 17.88
C GLU A 164 3.33 -2.05 18.70
N ILE A 165 3.06 -0.89 18.08
CA ILE A 165 3.34 0.43 18.64
C ILE A 165 2.62 0.63 19.98
N LYS A 166 3.36 1.12 20.99
CA LYS A 166 2.89 1.44 22.34
C LYS A 166 2.94 2.94 22.62
N GLU A 167 2.23 3.38 23.65
CA GLU A 167 2.14 4.81 24.02
C GLU A 167 3.48 5.41 24.47
N GLU A 168 4.38 4.61 25.04
CA GLU A 168 5.71 5.05 25.45
C GLU A 168 6.74 5.13 24.32
N ASP A 169 6.43 4.61 23.13
CA ASP A 169 7.40 4.46 22.03
C ASP A 169 7.77 5.79 21.37
N THR A 170 9.03 5.85 20.93
CA THR A 170 9.48 6.77 19.89
C THR A 170 9.41 6.05 18.56
N VAL A 171 8.56 6.54 17.65
CA VAL A 171 8.32 5.97 16.32
C VAL A 171 9.01 6.82 15.26
N LEU A 172 9.83 6.21 14.43
CA LEU A 172 10.42 6.82 13.23
C LEU A 172 9.71 6.33 11.97
N ILE A 173 9.26 7.25 11.12
CA ILE A 173 8.73 6.97 9.78
C ILE A 173 9.74 7.53 8.76
N ILE A 174 10.26 6.69 7.88
CA ILE A 174 11.21 7.10 6.84
C ILE A 174 10.47 7.21 5.51
N GLY A 175 10.30 8.46 5.05
CA GLY A 175 9.53 8.82 3.85
C GLY A 175 8.16 9.42 4.18
N ALA A 176 7.84 10.55 3.55
CA ALA A 176 6.56 11.25 3.65
C ALA A 176 5.84 11.34 2.29
N GLY A 177 5.98 10.33 1.45
CA GLY A 177 5.14 10.14 0.27
C GLY A 177 3.69 9.80 0.68
N PRO A 178 2.80 9.53 -0.28
CA PRO A 178 1.40 9.16 0.03
C PRO A 178 1.27 8.04 1.06
N THR A 179 2.02 6.95 0.88
CA THR A 179 2.06 5.83 1.84
C THR A 179 2.61 6.28 3.20
N GLY A 180 3.64 7.13 3.21
CA GLY A 180 4.21 7.67 4.46
C GLY A 180 3.23 8.52 5.25
N ILE A 181 2.47 9.40 4.58
CA ILE A 181 1.42 10.21 5.23
C ILE A 181 0.28 9.32 5.74
N CYS A 182 -0.17 8.34 4.96
CA CYS A 182 -1.18 7.38 5.42
C CYS A 182 -0.68 6.54 6.61
N THR A 183 0.60 6.16 6.60
CA THR A 183 1.25 5.48 7.74
C THR A 183 1.30 6.40 8.96
N LEU A 184 1.66 7.68 8.79
CA LEU A 184 1.65 8.66 9.87
C LEU A 184 0.27 8.76 10.52
N LEU A 185 -0.80 8.90 9.74
CA LEU A 185 -2.18 8.95 10.24
C LEU A 185 -2.53 7.70 11.07
N CYS A 186 -2.12 6.52 10.61
CA CYS A 186 -2.38 5.27 11.32
C CYS A 186 -1.53 5.11 12.60
N VAL A 187 -0.29 5.61 12.58
CA VAL A 187 0.60 5.67 13.76
C VAL A 187 0.04 6.62 14.82
N MET A 188 -0.48 7.79 14.41
CA MET A 188 -1.10 8.74 15.34
C MET A 188 -2.28 8.11 16.11
N LEU A 189 -3.04 7.19 15.51
CA LEU A 189 -4.10 6.45 16.19
C LEU A 189 -3.61 5.54 17.32
N LYS A 190 -2.30 5.24 17.38
CA LYS A 190 -1.67 4.47 18.46
C LYS A 190 -1.19 5.34 19.61
N ASN A 191 -1.22 6.66 19.41
CA ASN A 191 -0.83 7.66 20.43
C ASN A 191 0.57 7.44 21.04
N PRO A 192 1.63 7.21 20.24
CA PRO A 192 2.96 7.00 20.77
C PRO A 192 3.50 8.31 21.41
N LYS A 193 4.46 8.18 22.31
CA LYS A 193 5.10 9.31 23.01
C LYS A 193 5.70 10.33 22.03
N ARG A 194 6.25 9.86 20.91
CA ARG A 194 6.92 10.73 19.93
C ARG A 194 6.85 10.11 18.53
N ILE A 195 6.58 10.95 17.54
CA ILE A 195 6.66 10.58 16.13
C ILE A 195 7.70 11.49 15.45
N ILE A 196 8.64 10.86 14.76
CA ILE A 196 9.67 11.53 13.95
C ILE A 196 9.47 11.07 12.50
N VAL A 197 9.45 12.02 11.56
CA VAL A 197 9.36 11.73 10.13
C VAL A 197 10.66 12.17 9.45
N CYS A 198 11.34 11.22 8.83
CA CYS A 198 12.52 11.47 8.01
C CYS A 198 12.12 11.70 6.56
N GLU A 199 12.34 12.91 6.03
CA GLU A 199 11.99 13.26 4.66
C GLU A 199 13.01 14.26 4.08
N LYS A 200 13.29 14.17 2.79
CA LYS A 200 14.22 15.07 2.09
C LYS A 200 13.52 16.17 1.27
N ASP A 201 12.28 15.92 0.85
CA ASP A 201 11.51 16.87 0.04
C ASP A 201 10.93 17.98 0.90
N LYS A 202 11.35 19.22 0.60
CA LYS A 202 10.94 20.42 1.35
C LYS A 202 9.43 20.70 1.28
N GLY A 203 8.78 20.31 0.17
CA GLY A 203 7.32 20.48 0.00
C GLY A 203 6.55 19.55 0.93
N ARG A 204 6.98 18.28 1.02
CA ARG A 204 6.38 17.29 1.93
C ARG A 204 6.63 17.64 3.40
N ILE A 205 7.83 18.12 3.75
CA ILE A 205 8.13 18.61 5.10
C ILE A 205 7.21 19.78 5.45
N ARG A 206 7.03 20.75 4.53
CA ARG A 206 6.11 21.87 4.73
C ARG A 206 4.69 21.39 4.95
N PHE A 207 4.21 20.44 4.14
CA PHE A 207 2.88 19.84 4.29
C PHE A 207 2.69 19.25 5.70
N ILE A 208 3.69 18.52 6.23
CA ILE A 208 3.63 17.99 7.59
C ILE A 208 3.52 19.12 8.61
N HIS A 209 4.37 20.13 8.52
CA HIS A 209 4.34 21.26 9.50
C HIS A 209 3.02 22.06 9.44
N GLU A 210 2.40 22.19 8.28
CA GLU A 210 1.13 22.90 8.11
C GLU A 210 -0.07 22.11 8.65
N HIS A 211 -0.06 20.78 8.55
CA HIS A 211 -1.21 19.94 8.89
C HIS A 211 -1.05 19.14 10.19
N TYR A 212 0.19 18.89 10.60
CA TYR A 212 0.56 18.07 11.77
C TYR A 212 1.73 18.74 12.51
N PRO A 213 1.54 19.92 13.09
CA PRO A 213 2.62 20.73 13.68
C PRO A 213 3.33 20.07 14.87
N GLU A 214 2.70 19.08 15.49
CA GLU A 214 3.28 18.29 16.59
C GLU A 214 4.31 17.25 16.12
N ILE A 215 4.34 16.94 14.81
CA ILE A 215 5.22 15.92 14.26
C ILE A 215 6.62 16.48 14.00
N LEU A 216 7.62 15.81 14.56
CA LEU A 216 9.02 16.17 14.34
C LEU A 216 9.48 15.71 12.96
N THR A 217 10.18 16.59 12.24
CA THR A 217 10.76 16.24 10.93
C THR A 217 12.27 16.36 10.94
N VAL A 218 12.96 15.50 10.18
CA VAL A 218 14.42 15.47 10.09
C VAL A 218 14.86 15.09 8.67
N SER A 219 16.00 15.62 8.22
CA SER A 219 16.60 15.18 6.94
C SER A 219 17.30 13.82 7.08
N PRO A 220 17.45 13.06 6.00
CA PRO A 220 18.14 11.75 6.04
C PRO A 220 19.56 11.82 6.61
N GLU A 221 20.30 12.89 6.32
CA GLU A 221 21.69 13.07 6.75
C GLU A 221 21.83 13.25 8.27
N ALA A 222 20.83 13.90 8.89
CA ALA A 222 20.82 14.14 10.35
C ALA A 222 20.00 13.08 11.11
N CYS A 223 19.31 12.18 10.42
CA CYS A 223 18.27 11.34 11.02
C CYS A 223 18.79 10.48 12.18
N ALA A 224 19.88 9.77 11.99
CA ALA A 224 20.39 8.84 12.99
C ALA A 224 20.79 9.55 14.28
N ASP A 225 21.49 10.69 14.19
CA ASP A 225 21.91 11.46 15.35
C ASP A 225 20.72 12.16 16.03
N TYR A 226 19.79 12.67 15.21
CA TYR A 226 18.58 13.30 15.74
C TYR A 226 17.70 12.32 16.52
N VAL A 227 17.49 11.11 15.95
CA VAL A 227 16.70 10.05 16.62
C VAL A 227 17.37 9.63 17.92
N ARG A 228 18.68 9.42 17.95
CA ARG A 228 19.41 9.10 19.20
C ARG A 228 19.27 10.14 20.27
N ALA A 229 19.35 11.42 19.89
CA ALA A 229 19.23 12.55 20.83
C ALA A 229 17.78 12.77 21.31
N ASN A 230 16.80 12.33 20.55
CA ASN A 230 15.37 12.55 20.80
C ASN A 230 14.60 11.26 21.13
N SER A 231 15.28 10.22 21.57
CA SER A 231 14.68 8.96 22.03
C SER A 231 15.19 8.60 23.43
N ASP A 232 14.43 7.83 24.17
CA ASP A 232 14.77 7.48 25.56
C ASP A 232 15.84 6.38 25.65
N HIS A 233 16.02 5.60 24.56
CA HIS A 233 16.87 4.40 24.57
C HIS A 233 17.95 4.40 23.47
N GLY A 234 18.36 5.59 22.99
CA GLY A 234 19.44 5.75 22.02
C GLY A 234 19.11 5.32 20.61
N GLY A 235 17.83 5.25 20.26
CA GLY A 235 17.27 4.92 18.97
C GLY A 235 15.76 4.79 19.04
N ALA A 236 15.09 4.72 17.90
CA ALA A 236 13.64 4.55 17.84
C ALA A 236 13.21 3.14 18.32
N ASP A 237 12.12 3.06 19.04
CA ASP A 237 11.49 1.81 19.47
C ASP A 237 10.85 1.07 18.30
N VAL A 238 10.29 1.84 17.36
CA VAL A 238 9.69 1.33 16.11
C VAL A 238 10.19 2.19 14.94
N VAL A 239 10.59 1.53 13.86
CA VAL A 239 10.95 2.18 12.59
C VAL A 239 10.09 1.63 11.47
N LEU A 240 9.41 2.52 10.74
CA LEU A 240 8.59 2.20 9.57
C LEU A 240 9.30 2.75 8.32
N GLU A 241 9.83 1.86 7.49
CA GLU A 241 10.49 2.24 6.24
C GLU A 241 9.48 2.22 5.09
N VAL A 242 9.13 3.39 4.57
CA VAL A 242 8.10 3.58 3.53
C VAL A 242 8.59 4.34 2.30
N ALA A 243 9.92 4.56 2.18
CA ALA A 243 10.52 5.31 1.07
C ALA A 243 11.04 4.42 -0.06
N GLY A 244 11.53 3.22 0.24
CA GLY A 244 11.98 2.24 -0.75
C GLY A 244 13.30 2.57 -1.46
N ALA A 245 14.11 3.47 -0.92
CA ALA A 245 15.43 3.75 -1.46
C ALA A 245 16.50 2.84 -0.82
N GLU A 246 17.54 2.47 -1.56
CA GLU A 246 18.62 1.61 -1.05
C GLU A 246 19.25 2.18 0.24
N SER A 247 19.42 3.51 0.31
CA SER A 247 19.96 4.18 1.50
C SER A 247 19.02 4.17 2.69
N THR A 248 17.70 4.10 2.48
CA THR A 248 16.71 4.17 3.56
C THR A 248 16.54 2.85 4.29
N PHE A 249 16.78 1.72 3.63
CA PHE A 249 16.84 0.41 4.29
C PHE A 249 17.91 0.38 5.39
N ARG A 250 19.12 0.82 5.03
CA ARG A 250 20.24 0.89 5.99
C ARG A 250 19.97 1.93 7.08
N LEU A 251 19.44 3.09 6.73
CA LEU A 251 19.09 4.15 7.67
C LEU A 251 18.07 3.66 8.71
N ALA A 252 17.06 2.88 8.28
CA ALA A 252 16.07 2.32 9.18
C ALA A 252 16.73 1.46 10.27
N TRP A 253 17.70 0.65 9.89
CA TRP A 253 18.46 -0.18 10.80
C TRP A 253 19.37 0.63 11.75
N GLU A 254 20.00 1.69 11.23
CA GLU A 254 20.89 2.56 12.02
C GLU A 254 20.16 3.42 13.06
N CYS A 255 18.88 3.76 12.80
CA CYS A 255 18.04 4.55 13.69
C CYS A 255 17.32 3.72 14.77
N ALA A 256 17.24 2.41 14.58
CA ALA A 256 16.58 1.51 15.50
C ALA A 256 17.43 1.27 16.76
N ARG A 257 16.81 1.28 17.96
CA ARG A 257 17.50 0.82 19.18
C ARG A 257 17.69 -0.70 19.17
N PRO A 258 18.52 -1.26 20.06
CA PRO A 258 18.53 -2.71 20.27
C PRO A 258 17.12 -3.24 20.63
N ASN A 259 16.73 -4.37 20.03
CA ASN A 259 15.39 -4.97 20.16
C ASN A 259 14.21 -4.09 19.69
N ALA A 260 14.46 -3.15 18.80
CA ALA A 260 13.40 -2.38 18.16
C ALA A 260 12.68 -3.22 17.08
N ILE A 261 11.46 -2.82 16.73
CA ILE A 261 10.76 -3.36 15.56
C ILE A 261 11.08 -2.48 14.36
N VAL A 262 11.57 -3.09 13.27
CA VAL A 262 11.76 -2.42 11.98
C VAL A 262 10.79 -3.03 10.96
N THR A 263 9.79 -2.25 10.56
CA THR A 263 8.78 -2.66 9.59
C THR A 263 9.13 -2.11 8.22
N ILE A 264 9.36 -3.00 7.26
CA ILE A 264 9.61 -2.64 5.86
C ILE A 264 8.30 -2.68 5.11
N VAL A 265 7.88 -1.51 4.62
CA VAL A 265 6.61 -1.33 3.89
C VAL A 265 6.88 -1.15 2.40
N ALA A 266 7.95 -0.45 2.07
CA ALA A 266 8.28 -0.10 0.69
C ALA A 266 8.81 -1.29 -0.12
N LEU A 267 8.62 -1.24 -1.44
CA LEU A 267 9.26 -2.15 -2.39
C LEU A 267 10.63 -1.60 -2.78
N TYR A 268 11.59 -2.49 -2.98
CA TYR A 268 12.94 -2.18 -3.45
C TYR A 268 13.19 -2.77 -4.83
N ASP A 269 13.85 -2.01 -5.70
CA ASP A 269 14.24 -2.47 -7.04
C ASP A 269 15.36 -3.52 -7.02
N LYS A 270 16.11 -3.59 -5.92
CA LYS A 270 17.24 -4.52 -5.73
C LYS A 270 17.18 -5.20 -4.37
N ALA A 271 17.84 -6.35 -4.28
CA ALA A 271 18.02 -7.05 -3.00
C ALA A 271 18.74 -6.14 -1.99
N GLN A 272 18.24 -6.12 -0.76
CA GLN A 272 18.84 -5.40 0.35
C GLN A 272 19.64 -6.36 1.24
N THR A 273 20.73 -5.87 1.82
CA THR A 273 21.58 -6.66 2.71
C THR A 273 21.50 -6.09 4.12
N LEU A 274 21.13 -6.91 5.09
CA LEU A 274 21.27 -6.58 6.51
C LEU A 274 22.75 -6.67 6.88
N PRO A 275 23.37 -5.59 7.43
CA PRO A 275 24.71 -5.69 7.97
C PRO A 275 24.66 -6.56 9.22
N ASP A 276 25.36 -7.71 9.19
CA ASP A 276 25.56 -8.52 10.38
C ASP A 276 26.48 -7.76 11.36
N ARG A 277 25.85 -7.04 12.28
CA ARG A 277 26.52 -6.50 13.46
C ARG A 277 26.05 -7.29 14.66
N LYS A 278 26.62 -8.49 14.87
CA LYS A 278 26.27 -9.35 16.02
C LYS A 278 24.76 -9.37 16.19
N SER A 279 24.11 -10.17 15.38
CA SER A 279 22.70 -10.45 15.55
C SER A 279 22.45 -10.77 17.03
N VAL A 280 21.92 -9.83 17.75
CA VAL A 280 21.20 -10.17 18.96
C VAL A 280 19.87 -10.69 18.45
N VAL A 281 19.85 -11.96 18.28
CA VAL A 281 18.60 -12.69 18.09
C VAL A 281 17.89 -12.72 19.43
#